data_189b03fd1172e2d6a713d27c1435753d
#
_entry.id   189b03fd1172e2d6a713d27c1435753d
#
_cell.length_a   1.000
_cell.length_b   1.000
_cell.length_c   1.000
_cell.angle_alpha   90.00
_cell.angle_beta   90.00
_cell.angle_gamma   90.00
#
_symmetry.space_group_name_H-M   'P 1'
#
loop_
_entity.id
_entity.type
_entity.pdbx_description
1 polymer ?
#
loop_
_entity_poly.entity_id
_entity_poly.type
_entity_poly.pdbx_seq_one_letter_code
_entity_poly.pdbx_strand_id
1 'polypeptide(L)'
;MSELEKLIEAAKRGDLADVKSALESYPELLHKRDQSGATALHYATFGGHRSVVGELVRQGADINATDTQFGATPTGWAIEYLREMGGFLAIELNDLAHAIRRGEVEWVTRFLHRFPALREASDTQGTPFKLLAEQSGNQEIAELFGS
;
A
#
# COMPACT_ATOMS: atom_id res chain seq x y z
N MET A 1 20.69 -14.86 -16.18
CA MET A 1 19.52 -14.00 -15.91
C MET A 1 18.73 -13.83 -17.19
N SER A 2 17.45 -14.16 -17.18
CA SER A 2 16.56 -13.95 -18.33
C SER A 2 16.32 -12.46 -18.59
N GLU A 3 15.84 -12.13 -19.79
CA GLU A 3 15.52 -10.74 -20.12
C GLU A 3 14.40 -10.19 -19.22
N LEU A 4 13.44 -11.04 -18.84
CA LEU A 4 12.40 -10.66 -17.86
C LEU A 4 12.99 -10.33 -16.48
N GLU A 5 13.93 -11.16 -16.00
CA GLU A 5 14.61 -10.89 -14.72
C GLU A 5 15.40 -9.59 -14.77
N LYS A 6 16.07 -9.30 -15.88
CA LYS A 6 16.78 -8.00 -16.05
C LYS A 6 15.81 -6.82 -15.98
N LEU A 7 14.67 -6.91 -16.67
CA LEU A 7 13.63 -5.87 -16.62
C LEU A 7 13.10 -5.69 -15.20
N ILE A 8 12.78 -6.78 -14.50
CA ILE A 8 12.29 -6.74 -13.13
C ILE A 8 13.32 -6.13 -12.17
N GLU A 9 14.60 -6.51 -12.29
CA GLU A 9 15.65 -5.91 -11.46
C GLU A 9 15.87 -4.42 -11.76
N ALA A 10 15.77 -4.00 -13.02
CA ALA A 10 15.77 -2.58 -13.37
C ALA A 10 14.57 -1.83 -12.77
N ALA A 11 13.38 -2.43 -12.82
CA ALA A 11 12.17 -1.86 -12.21
C ALA A 11 12.29 -1.74 -10.68
N LYS A 12 12.85 -2.74 -10.01
CA LYS A 12 13.11 -2.72 -8.55
C LYS A 12 14.07 -1.61 -8.15
N ARG A 13 15.10 -1.34 -8.96
CA ARG A 13 16.09 -0.28 -8.70
C ARG A 13 15.62 1.11 -9.13
N GLY A 14 14.54 1.19 -9.91
CA GLY A 14 14.08 2.44 -10.49
C GLY A 14 14.96 2.93 -11.65
N ASP A 15 15.66 2.03 -12.32
CA ASP A 15 16.54 2.34 -13.44
C ASP A 15 15.73 2.52 -14.74
N LEU A 16 15.34 3.76 -15.01
CA LEU A 16 14.52 4.10 -16.17
C LEU A 16 15.21 3.81 -17.49
N ALA A 17 16.54 4.00 -17.57
CA ALA A 17 17.30 3.77 -18.79
C ALA A 17 17.31 2.27 -19.17
N ASP A 18 17.60 1.41 -18.20
CA ASP A 18 17.59 -0.04 -18.38
C ASP A 18 16.19 -0.56 -18.70
N VAL A 19 15.14 -0.03 -18.03
CA VAL A 19 13.74 -0.38 -18.33
C VAL A 19 13.40 -0.04 -19.79
N LYS A 20 13.72 1.16 -20.25
CA LYS A 20 13.48 1.57 -21.64
C LYS A 20 14.21 0.69 -22.62
N SER A 21 15.51 0.46 -22.42
CA SER A 21 16.33 -0.37 -23.29
C SER A 21 15.81 -1.81 -23.39
N ALA A 22 15.39 -2.39 -22.25
CA ALA A 22 14.81 -3.73 -22.23
C ALA A 22 13.49 -3.81 -23.04
N LEU A 23 12.61 -2.83 -22.89
CA LEU A 23 11.32 -2.80 -23.59
C LEU A 23 11.44 -2.41 -25.08
N GLU A 24 12.44 -1.62 -25.44
CA GLU A 24 12.77 -1.36 -26.86
C GLU A 24 13.23 -2.65 -27.57
N SER A 25 14.01 -3.48 -26.89
CA SER A 25 14.52 -4.74 -27.44
C SER A 25 13.48 -5.86 -27.39
N TYR A 26 12.67 -5.90 -26.34
CA TYR A 26 11.70 -6.96 -26.06
C TYR A 26 10.37 -6.38 -25.55
N PRO A 27 9.54 -5.76 -26.41
CA PRO A 27 8.29 -5.10 -25.99
C PRO A 27 7.29 -6.01 -25.27
N GLU A 28 7.32 -7.31 -25.58
CA GLU A 28 6.44 -8.31 -24.98
C GLU A 28 6.70 -8.50 -23.48
N LEU A 29 7.87 -8.11 -22.96
CA LEU A 29 8.21 -8.20 -21.53
C LEU A 29 7.31 -7.31 -20.67
N LEU A 30 6.71 -6.26 -21.25
CA LEU A 30 5.81 -5.35 -20.55
C LEU A 30 4.67 -6.10 -19.81
N HIS A 31 4.17 -7.17 -20.43
CA HIS A 31 3.04 -7.97 -19.91
C HIS A 31 3.46 -9.30 -19.29
N LYS A 32 4.76 -9.61 -19.32
CA LYS A 32 5.26 -10.86 -18.76
C LYS A 32 5.22 -10.83 -17.23
N ARG A 33 5.01 -12.00 -16.67
CA ARG A 33 4.88 -12.26 -15.25
C ARG A 33 6.02 -13.16 -14.78
N ASP A 34 6.52 -12.88 -13.59
CA ASP A 34 7.47 -13.78 -12.94
C ASP A 34 6.78 -14.99 -12.28
N GLN A 35 7.53 -15.74 -11.48
CA GLN A 35 7.01 -16.93 -10.78
C GLN A 35 5.92 -16.61 -9.76
N SER A 36 5.88 -15.39 -9.22
CA SER A 36 4.82 -14.91 -8.31
C SER A 36 3.61 -14.36 -9.06
N GLY A 37 3.65 -14.32 -10.38
CA GLY A 37 2.64 -13.71 -11.24
C GLY A 37 2.71 -12.20 -11.30
N ALA A 38 3.75 -11.59 -10.73
CA ALA A 38 3.96 -10.15 -10.72
C ALA A 38 4.57 -9.65 -12.03
N THR A 39 4.24 -8.44 -12.43
CA THR A 39 4.81 -7.74 -13.58
C THR A 39 5.88 -6.73 -13.12
N ALA A 40 6.66 -6.18 -14.05
CA ALA A 40 7.60 -5.09 -13.76
C ALA A 40 6.92 -3.90 -13.06
N LEU A 41 5.64 -3.62 -13.39
CA LEU A 41 4.87 -2.53 -12.78
C LEU A 41 4.63 -2.76 -11.27
N HIS A 42 4.40 -3.99 -10.82
CA HIS A 42 4.29 -4.31 -9.39
C HIS A 42 5.56 -3.87 -8.64
N TYR A 43 6.72 -4.25 -9.14
CA TYR A 43 8.01 -3.94 -8.50
C TYR A 43 8.36 -2.46 -8.53
N ALA A 44 8.11 -1.77 -9.66
CA ALA A 44 8.34 -0.33 -9.78
C ALA A 44 7.44 0.46 -8.81
N THR A 45 6.17 0.04 -8.66
CA THR A 45 5.21 0.67 -7.76
C THR A 45 5.58 0.42 -6.30
N PHE A 46 5.92 -0.82 -5.96
CA PHE A 46 6.40 -1.19 -4.62
C PHE A 46 7.64 -0.39 -4.21
N GLY A 47 8.59 -0.19 -5.13
CA GLY A 47 9.79 0.61 -4.91
C GLY A 47 9.56 2.13 -4.89
N GLY A 48 8.35 2.60 -5.23
CA GLY A 48 8.05 4.04 -5.30
C GLY A 48 8.72 4.75 -6.48
N HIS A 49 9.07 4.04 -7.53
CA HIS A 49 9.83 4.57 -8.68
C HIS A 49 8.92 5.23 -9.72
N ARG A 50 8.46 6.43 -9.41
CA ARG A 50 7.46 7.17 -10.18
C ARG A 50 7.79 7.28 -11.68
N SER A 51 9.05 7.52 -12.03
CA SER A 51 9.47 7.65 -13.43
C SER A 51 9.33 6.34 -14.20
N VAL A 52 9.71 5.22 -13.58
CA VAL A 52 9.56 3.88 -14.15
C VAL A 52 8.08 3.50 -14.25
N VAL A 53 7.29 3.74 -13.21
CA VAL A 53 5.84 3.53 -13.23
C VAL A 53 5.20 4.30 -14.38
N GLY A 54 5.51 5.58 -14.52
CA GLY A 54 5.01 6.42 -15.62
C GLY A 54 5.37 5.88 -17.00
N GLU A 55 6.59 5.40 -17.18
CA GLU A 55 7.05 4.81 -18.43
C GLU A 55 6.31 3.51 -18.76
N LEU A 56 6.21 2.59 -17.80
CA LEU A 56 5.51 1.33 -18.01
C LEU A 56 4.02 1.54 -18.35
N VAL A 57 3.35 2.45 -17.64
CA VAL A 57 1.95 2.80 -17.90
C VAL A 57 1.77 3.46 -19.27
N ARG A 58 2.67 4.39 -19.63
CA ARG A 58 2.66 5.05 -20.94
C ARG A 58 2.83 4.06 -22.09
N GLN A 59 3.61 3.00 -21.90
CA GLN A 59 3.78 1.92 -22.88
C GLN A 59 2.62 0.91 -22.91
N GLY A 60 1.66 1.03 -22.03
CA GLY A 60 0.44 0.22 -22.02
C GLY A 60 0.46 -0.95 -21.03
N ALA A 61 1.27 -0.88 -19.96
CA ALA A 61 1.20 -1.87 -18.89
C ALA A 61 -0.21 -1.95 -18.28
N ASP A 62 -0.67 -3.17 -17.97
CA ASP A 62 -1.95 -3.35 -17.28
C ASP A 62 -1.82 -2.86 -15.83
N ILE A 63 -2.38 -1.68 -15.57
CA ILE A 63 -2.31 -1.01 -14.26
C ILE A 63 -3.05 -1.78 -13.15
N ASN A 64 -3.96 -2.67 -13.51
CA ASN A 64 -4.75 -3.49 -12.60
C ASN A 64 -4.39 -4.99 -12.69
N ALA A 65 -3.25 -5.35 -13.29
CA ALA A 65 -2.79 -6.73 -13.30
C ALA A 65 -2.68 -7.26 -11.87
N THR A 66 -3.17 -8.48 -11.64
CA THR A 66 -3.06 -9.12 -10.32
C THR A 66 -1.94 -10.16 -10.32
N ASP A 67 -1.13 -10.23 -9.24
CA ASP A 67 -0.21 -11.33 -9.04
C ASP A 67 -0.95 -12.63 -8.72
N THR A 68 -0.27 -13.78 -8.80
CA THR A 68 -0.88 -15.09 -8.50
C THR A 68 -0.72 -15.52 -7.06
N GLN A 69 0.17 -14.88 -6.32
CA GLN A 69 0.48 -15.25 -4.94
C GLN A 69 -0.56 -14.68 -3.96
N PHE A 70 -0.97 -13.42 -4.13
CA PHE A 70 -1.88 -12.71 -3.24
C PHE A 70 -3.15 -12.20 -3.94
N GLY A 71 -3.22 -12.30 -5.28
CA GLY A 71 -4.27 -11.67 -6.08
C GLY A 71 -4.23 -10.13 -6.00
N ALA A 72 -3.06 -9.57 -5.71
CA ALA A 72 -2.89 -8.15 -5.48
C ALA A 72 -2.44 -7.40 -6.74
N THR A 73 -2.94 -6.18 -6.92
CA THR A 73 -2.53 -5.25 -7.97
C THR A 73 -1.24 -4.52 -7.60
N PRO A 74 -0.57 -3.81 -8.54
CA PRO A 74 0.55 -2.93 -8.20
C PRO A 74 0.22 -1.91 -7.10
N THR A 75 -0.97 -1.33 -7.13
CA THR A 75 -1.47 -0.44 -6.07
C THR A 75 -1.56 -1.16 -4.73
N GLY A 76 -2.07 -2.40 -4.74
CA GLY A 76 -2.14 -3.25 -3.54
C GLY A 76 -0.78 -3.48 -2.91
N TRP A 77 0.24 -3.75 -3.70
CA TRP A 77 1.61 -3.92 -3.21
C TRP A 77 2.16 -2.68 -2.50
N ALA A 78 1.93 -1.50 -3.06
CA ALA A 78 2.37 -0.25 -2.44
C ALA A 78 1.66 0.01 -1.09
N ILE A 79 0.35 -0.24 -1.05
CA ILE A 79 -0.46 -0.05 0.17
C ILE A 79 -0.07 -1.06 1.26
N GLU A 80 0.06 -2.33 0.93
CA GLU A 80 0.42 -3.36 1.92
C GLU A 80 1.80 -3.12 2.52
N TYR A 81 2.78 -2.75 1.72
CA TYR A 81 4.11 -2.39 2.23
C TYR A 81 4.05 -1.23 3.23
N LEU A 82 3.32 -0.17 2.89
CA LEU A 82 3.16 0.98 3.80
C LEU A 82 2.38 0.61 5.07
N ARG A 83 1.40 -0.32 4.96
CA ARG A 83 0.66 -0.83 6.13
C ARG A 83 1.54 -1.65 7.07
N GLU A 84 2.43 -2.49 6.55
CA GLU A 84 3.42 -3.20 7.35
C GLU A 84 4.31 -2.22 8.14
N MET A 85 4.58 -1.05 7.58
CA MET A 85 5.32 0.03 8.21
C MET A 85 4.45 0.93 9.12
N GLY A 86 3.16 0.60 9.29
CA GLY A 86 2.22 1.38 10.10
C GLY A 86 1.52 2.53 9.36
N GLY A 87 1.58 2.54 8.03
CA GLY A 87 0.91 3.54 7.19
C GLY A 87 -0.57 3.24 6.95
N PHE A 88 -1.39 4.29 6.95
CA PHE A 88 -2.82 4.21 6.68
C PHE A 88 -3.26 5.30 5.71
N LEU A 89 -4.34 5.05 4.97
CA LEU A 89 -4.94 6.07 4.12
C LEU A 89 -5.61 7.15 4.99
N ALA A 90 -5.57 8.40 4.55
CA ALA A 90 -6.18 9.51 5.27
C ALA A 90 -7.67 9.28 5.56
N ILE A 91 -8.39 8.63 4.63
CA ILE A 91 -9.80 8.29 4.83
C ILE A 91 -9.98 7.28 5.97
N GLU A 92 -9.11 6.28 6.09
CA GLU A 92 -9.16 5.30 7.18
C GLU A 92 -8.92 5.95 8.55
N LEU A 93 -7.95 6.88 8.62
CA LEU A 93 -7.68 7.64 9.84
C LEU A 93 -8.86 8.55 10.23
N ASN A 94 -9.48 9.20 9.24
CA ASN A 94 -10.66 10.04 9.47
C ASN A 94 -11.88 9.23 9.90
N ASP A 95 -12.10 8.06 9.29
CA ASP A 95 -13.21 7.17 9.65
C ASP A 95 -13.05 6.66 11.09
N LEU A 96 -11.83 6.28 11.50
CA LEU A 96 -11.58 5.88 12.88
C LEU A 96 -11.81 7.04 13.87
N ALA A 97 -11.30 8.23 13.58
CA ALA A 97 -11.53 9.41 14.39
C ALA A 97 -13.02 9.72 14.55
N HIS A 98 -13.79 9.59 13.46
CA HIS A 98 -15.23 9.80 13.46
C HIS A 98 -15.95 8.75 14.32
N ALA A 99 -15.63 7.48 14.16
CA ALA A 99 -16.22 6.39 14.94
C ALA A 99 -15.92 6.53 16.45
N ILE A 100 -14.71 6.95 16.82
CA ILE A 100 -14.34 7.22 18.21
C ILE A 100 -15.22 8.34 18.79
N ARG A 101 -15.36 9.47 18.07
CA ARG A 101 -16.17 10.63 18.53
C ARG A 101 -17.64 10.28 18.64
N ARG A 102 -18.15 9.36 17.81
CA ARG A 102 -19.55 8.91 17.85
C ARG A 102 -19.81 7.80 18.86
N GLY A 103 -18.79 7.25 19.48
CA GLY A 103 -18.94 6.15 20.43
C GLY A 103 -19.30 4.80 19.78
N GLU A 104 -18.89 4.58 18.53
CA GLU A 104 -19.17 3.36 17.77
C GLU A 104 -18.24 2.22 18.17
N VAL A 105 -18.42 1.68 19.39
CA VAL A 105 -17.52 0.69 20.03
C VAL A 105 -17.24 -0.50 19.16
N GLU A 106 -18.27 -1.10 18.55
CA GLU A 106 -18.12 -2.30 17.73
C GLU A 106 -17.26 -2.04 16.50
N TRP A 107 -17.47 -0.90 15.83
CA TRP A 107 -16.70 -0.52 14.64
C TRP A 107 -15.22 -0.25 14.99
N VAL A 108 -14.98 0.50 16.07
CA VAL A 108 -13.64 0.79 16.59
C VAL A 108 -12.92 -0.51 16.97
N THR A 109 -13.61 -1.44 17.66
CA THR A 109 -13.05 -2.73 18.06
C THR A 109 -12.61 -3.54 16.84
N ARG A 110 -13.45 -3.66 15.81
CA ARG A 110 -13.13 -4.39 14.58
C ARG A 110 -11.94 -3.78 13.85
N PHE A 111 -11.88 -2.45 13.78
CA PHE A 111 -10.82 -1.75 13.07
C PHE A 111 -9.47 -1.90 13.78
N LEU A 112 -9.43 -1.77 15.11
CA LEU A 112 -8.23 -2.00 15.91
C LEU A 112 -7.79 -3.46 15.94
N HIS A 113 -8.73 -4.41 15.83
CA HIS A 113 -8.40 -5.82 15.70
C HIS A 113 -7.69 -6.10 14.38
N ARG A 114 -8.18 -5.52 13.29
CA ARG A 114 -7.58 -5.67 11.97
C ARG A 114 -6.25 -4.92 11.84
N PHE A 115 -6.14 -3.74 12.45
CA PHE A 115 -4.99 -2.86 12.36
C PHE A 115 -4.51 -2.42 13.74
N PRO A 116 -3.84 -3.30 14.49
CA PRO A 116 -3.42 -3.01 15.88
C PRO A 116 -2.53 -1.78 16.03
N ALA A 117 -1.72 -1.46 15.01
CA ALA A 117 -0.82 -0.31 15.00
C ALA A 117 -1.55 1.05 15.13
N LEU A 118 -2.85 1.10 14.81
CA LEU A 118 -3.68 2.31 14.98
C LEU A 118 -3.81 2.76 16.44
N ARG A 119 -3.56 1.88 17.41
CA ARG A 119 -3.56 2.30 18.84
C ARG A 119 -2.53 3.37 19.15
N GLU A 120 -1.41 3.35 18.43
CA GLU A 120 -0.31 4.32 18.61
C GLU A 120 -0.30 5.42 17.53
N ALA A 121 -1.29 5.43 16.64
CA ALA A 121 -1.38 6.38 15.54
C ALA A 121 -2.15 7.66 15.94
N SER A 122 -2.12 8.64 15.05
CA SER A 122 -2.85 9.89 15.14
C SER A 122 -3.80 10.08 13.97
N ASP A 123 -4.80 10.94 14.13
CA ASP A 123 -5.66 11.36 13.04
C ASP A 123 -4.91 12.25 12.02
N THR A 124 -5.58 12.70 10.98
CA THR A 124 -5.00 13.56 9.95
C THR A 124 -4.67 14.98 10.44
N GLN A 125 -5.09 15.35 11.64
CA GLN A 125 -4.76 16.61 12.31
C GLN A 125 -3.58 16.47 13.29
N GLY A 126 -3.03 15.27 13.44
CA GLY A 126 -1.95 14.96 14.36
C GLY A 126 -2.42 14.68 15.80
N THR A 127 -3.72 14.49 16.01
CA THR A 127 -4.25 14.16 17.34
C THR A 127 -4.17 12.65 17.57
N PRO A 128 -3.47 12.17 18.62
CA PRO A 128 -3.41 10.75 18.93
C PRO A 128 -4.81 10.15 19.12
N PHE A 129 -5.07 8.99 18.54
CA PHE A 129 -6.36 8.31 18.72
C PHE A 129 -6.65 7.97 20.18
N LYS A 130 -5.62 7.65 20.95
CA LYS A 130 -5.75 7.46 22.40
C LYS A 130 -6.36 8.69 23.10
N LEU A 131 -5.89 9.87 22.73
CA LEU A 131 -6.44 11.12 23.27
C LEU A 131 -7.89 11.35 22.84
N LEU A 132 -8.22 11.08 21.57
CA LEU A 132 -9.60 11.14 21.09
C LEU A 132 -10.51 10.16 21.84
N ALA A 133 -10.02 8.96 22.12
CA ALA A 133 -10.74 7.95 22.89
C ALA A 133 -11.04 8.41 24.31
N GLU A 134 -10.07 9.00 25.01
CA GLU A 134 -10.24 9.58 26.34
C GLU A 134 -11.24 10.74 26.32
N GLN A 135 -11.15 11.62 25.32
CA GLN A 135 -12.04 12.77 25.14
C GLN A 135 -13.48 12.39 24.74
N SER A 136 -13.68 11.20 24.19
CA SER A 136 -15.03 10.73 23.79
C SER A 136 -15.99 10.57 24.94
N GLY A 137 -15.49 10.44 26.17
CA GLY A 137 -16.29 10.12 27.34
C GLY A 137 -16.83 8.69 27.38
N ASN A 138 -16.46 7.85 26.42
CA ASN A 138 -16.85 6.45 26.35
C ASN A 138 -15.73 5.56 26.92
N GLN A 139 -15.98 4.98 28.10
CA GLN A 139 -14.99 4.16 28.80
C GLN A 139 -14.56 2.92 28.01
N GLU A 140 -15.50 2.25 27.34
CA GLU A 140 -15.20 1.06 26.53
C GLU A 140 -14.21 1.40 25.38
N ILE A 141 -14.41 2.55 24.71
CA ILE A 141 -13.50 3.02 23.67
C ILE A 141 -12.14 3.38 24.28
N ALA A 142 -12.08 4.09 25.39
CA ALA A 142 -10.83 4.44 26.06
C ALA A 142 -10.01 3.17 26.42
N GLU A 143 -10.65 2.13 26.92
CA GLU A 143 -10.02 0.84 27.25
C GLU A 143 -9.41 0.14 26.03
N LEU A 144 -10.02 0.28 24.84
CA LEU A 144 -9.48 -0.30 23.59
C LEU A 144 -8.11 0.30 23.22
N PHE A 145 -7.81 1.50 23.69
CA PHE A 145 -6.52 2.17 23.48
C PHE A 145 -5.55 2.05 24.68
N GLY A 146 -5.85 1.20 25.65
CA GLY A 146 -4.95 0.88 26.75
C GLY A 146 -4.90 1.94 27.86
N SER A 147 -6.03 2.52 28.15
CA SER A 147 -6.17 3.45 29.30
C SER A 147 -6.42 2.72 30.59
#